data_151317bcb440892c7cd24e6f542c7cb6
#
_entry.id   151317bcb440892c7cd24e6f542c7cb6
#
_cell.length_a   1.000
_cell.length_b   1.000
_cell.length_c   1.000
_cell.angle_alpha   90.00
_cell.angle_beta   90.00
_cell.angle_gamma   90.00
#
_symmetry.space_group_name_H-M   'P 1'
#
loop_
_entity.id
_entity.type
_entity.pdbx_description
1 polymer ?
#
loop_
_entity_poly.entity_id
_entity_poly.type
_entity_poly.pdbx_seq_one_letter_code
_entity_poly.pdbx_strand_id
1 'polypeptide(L)'
;KVLKALDKDVTIYQIAPSGSEDDTISNLLSRYKDESKHIKVEVKDPVVNPKFASEYTSDDLASNSLIVVCGDRNKVINYNDMYSTSVDYNTWQQTTTGFDGEGQITSAIGYVTSENLPIMYTLSGHGEKDLDSSFKEDIQKANIDIKDLNLLTEGKVPDDADCLMIVSPTSDISEEEKTEILDYLEAGGKAMIFSDYTQDDLPNFDAVLENYGVKRAAGIVFGGDSQHYGMQMPYYLVPTVNSRDA
;
A
#
# COMPACT_ATOMS: atom_id res chain seq x y z
N LYS A 1 -15.03 -10.80 -7.94
CA LYS A 1 -16.11 -9.81 -7.71
C LYS A 1 -15.92 -8.56 -8.58
N VAL A 2 -14.71 -8.01 -8.69
CA VAL A 2 -14.38 -6.82 -9.48
C VAL A 2 -14.82 -6.97 -10.94
N LEU A 3 -14.40 -8.03 -11.62
CA LEU A 3 -14.69 -8.25 -13.05
C LEU A 3 -16.19 -8.36 -13.37
N LYS A 4 -16.99 -8.90 -12.44
CA LYS A 4 -18.46 -9.02 -12.63
C LYS A 4 -19.21 -7.71 -12.48
N ALA A 5 -18.62 -6.75 -11.77
CA ALA A 5 -19.17 -5.41 -11.59
C ALA A 5 -18.58 -4.38 -12.56
N LEU A 6 -17.65 -4.82 -13.44
CA LEU A 6 -16.97 -3.95 -14.38
C LEU A 6 -17.94 -3.47 -15.47
N ASP A 7 -18.11 -2.16 -15.57
CA ASP A 7 -18.97 -1.46 -16.52
C ASP A 7 -18.19 -0.54 -17.49
N LYS A 8 -16.88 -0.37 -17.25
CA LYS A 8 -15.96 0.43 -18.07
C LYS A 8 -15.03 -0.50 -18.88
N ASP A 9 -14.70 -0.10 -20.07
CA ASP A 9 -13.80 -0.86 -20.94
C ASP A 9 -12.34 -0.65 -20.50
N VAL A 10 -11.65 -1.75 -20.25
CA VAL A 10 -10.26 -1.80 -19.82
C VAL A 10 -9.43 -2.55 -20.84
N THR A 11 -8.32 -1.96 -21.26
CA THR A 11 -7.34 -2.64 -22.11
C THR A 11 -6.08 -2.95 -21.29
N ILE A 12 -5.63 -4.19 -21.36
CA ILE A 12 -4.40 -4.66 -20.73
C ILE A 12 -3.38 -4.95 -21.83
N TYR A 13 -2.29 -4.23 -21.82
CA TYR A 13 -1.17 -4.44 -22.74
C TYR A 13 -0.08 -5.27 -22.05
N GLN A 14 0.28 -6.42 -22.61
CA GLN A 14 1.46 -7.19 -22.20
C GLN A 14 2.64 -6.73 -23.07
N ILE A 15 3.69 -6.22 -22.45
CA ILE A 15 4.87 -5.70 -23.15
C ILE A 15 5.89 -6.83 -23.29
N ALA A 16 5.90 -7.47 -24.44
CA ALA A 16 6.81 -8.60 -24.69
C ALA A 16 7.23 -8.65 -26.17
N PRO A 17 8.49 -9.03 -26.46
CA PRO A 17 8.87 -9.38 -27.82
C PRO A 17 8.03 -10.55 -28.35
N SER A 18 7.65 -10.51 -29.62
CA SER A 18 6.82 -11.54 -30.21
C SER A 18 7.42 -12.94 -30.06
N GLY A 19 6.66 -13.86 -29.47
CA GLY A 19 7.10 -15.23 -29.19
C GLY A 19 7.91 -15.39 -27.91
N SER A 20 8.00 -14.34 -27.08
CA SER A 20 8.66 -14.34 -25.76
C SER A 20 7.68 -13.97 -24.64
N GLU A 21 6.40 -14.11 -24.91
CA GLU A 21 5.35 -13.90 -23.91
C GLU A 21 5.44 -14.96 -22.80
N ASP A 22 5.30 -14.53 -21.57
CA ASP A 22 5.24 -15.44 -20.42
C ASP A 22 3.90 -16.19 -20.43
N ASP A 23 3.95 -17.52 -20.46
CA ASP A 23 2.77 -18.38 -20.55
C ASP A 23 1.86 -18.26 -19.34
N THR A 24 2.41 -18.03 -18.13
CA THR A 24 1.64 -17.89 -16.90
C THR A 24 0.80 -16.64 -16.95
N ILE A 25 1.42 -15.52 -17.36
CA ILE A 25 0.75 -14.23 -17.50
C ILE A 25 -0.27 -14.28 -18.61
N SER A 26 0.10 -14.81 -19.79
CA SER A 26 -0.79 -14.91 -20.96
C SER A 26 -2.04 -15.75 -20.65
N ASN A 27 -1.87 -16.88 -19.95
CA ASN A 27 -2.98 -17.72 -19.51
C ASN A 27 -3.87 -17.01 -18.49
N LEU A 28 -3.28 -16.25 -17.57
CA LEU A 28 -4.02 -15.45 -16.58
C LEU A 28 -4.83 -14.36 -17.29
N LEU A 29 -4.22 -13.61 -18.19
CA LEU A 29 -4.89 -12.56 -18.96
C LEU A 29 -6.03 -13.11 -19.85
N SER A 30 -5.87 -14.31 -20.42
CA SER A 30 -6.94 -14.98 -21.15
C SER A 30 -8.16 -15.23 -20.28
N ARG A 31 -7.97 -15.68 -19.03
CA ARG A 31 -9.07 -15.86 -18.06
C ARG A 31 -9.78 -14.55 -17.75
N TYR A 32 -9.05 -13.45 -17.56
CA TYR A 32 -9.64 -12.14 -17.34
C TYR A 32 -10.53 -11.71 -18.53
N LYS A 33 -10.06 -11.92 -19.75
CA LYS A 33 -10.84 -11.65 -20.97
C LYS A 33 -12.10 -12.52 -21.08
N ASP A 34 -12.02 -13.78 -20.64
CA ASP A 34 -13.18 -14.70 -20.67
C ASP A 34 -14.21 -14.36 -19.58
N GLU A 35 -13.78 -13.82 -18.44
CA GLU A 35 -14.65 -13.46 -17.31
C GLU A 35 -15.38 -12.12 -17.49
N SER A 36 -14.91 -11.23 -18.38
CA SER A 36 -15.55 -9.93 -18.61
C SER A 36 -15.40 -9.45 -20.06
N LYS A 37 -16.53 -9.14 -20.69
CA LYS A 37 -16.58 -8.53 -22.03
C LYS A 37 -15.93 -7.14 -22.10
N HIS A 38 -15.72 -6.51 -20.96
CA HIS A 38 -15.08 -5.19 -20.84
C HIS A 38 -13.56 -5.27 -20.78
N ILE A 39 -12.97 -6.48 -20.75
CA ILE A 39 -11.52 -6.66 -20.74
C ILE A 39 -11.03 -6.96 -22.15
N LYS A 40 -10.12 -6.14 -22.64
CA LYS A 40 -9.35 -6.38 -23.85
C LYS A 40 -7.89 -6.62 -23.50
N VAL A 41 -7.27 -7.61 -24.12
CA VAL A 41 -5.86 -7.94 -23.94
C VAL A 41 -5.15 -7.81 -25.27
N GLU A 42 -4.02 -7.11 -25.28
CA GLU A 42 -3.14 -6.95 -26.45
C GLU A 42 -1.68 -7.15 -26.05
N VAL A 43 -0.91 -7.81 -26.91
CA VAL A 43 0.56 -7.85 -26.78
C VAL A 43 1.16 -6.69 -27.57
N LYS A 44 2.10 -5.99 -26.97
CA LYS A 44 2.88 -4.93 -27.63
C LYS A 44 4.35 -5.31 -27.64
N ASP A 45 4.86 -5.57 -28.82
CA ASP A 45 6.26 -5.86 -29.04
C ASP A 45 7.09 -4.55 -28.95
N PRO A 46 7.98 -4.42 -27.96
CA PRO A 46 8.79 -3.21 -27.77
C PRO A 46 9.82 -2.99 -28.91
N VAL A 47 10.15 -4.04 -29.66
CA VAL A 47 11.04 -3.90 -30.85
C VAL A 47 10.28 -3.23 -32.01
N VAL A 48 9.01 -3.57 -32.17
CA VAL A 48 8.14 -2.98 -33.20
C VAL A 48 7.59 -1.63 -32.78
N ASN A 49 7.29 -1.48 -31.47
CA ASN A 49 6.67 -0.29 -30.89
C ASN A 49 7.54 0.30 -29.76
N PRO A 50 8.75 0.81 -30.03
CA PRO A 50 9.71 1.18 -28.99
C PRO A 50 9.28 2.37 -28.11
N LYS A 51 8.34 3.17 -28.58
CA LYS A 51 7.83 4.34 -27.84
C LYS A 51 6.51 4.06 -27.11
N PHE A 52 5.90 2.89 -27.29
CA PHE A 52 4.58 2.62 -26.74
C PHE A 52 4.54 2.72 -25.22
N ALA A 53 5.49 2.07 -24.52
CA ALA A 53 5.53 2.09 -23.07
C ALA A 53 5.79 3.48 -22.49
N SER A 54 6.59 4.31 -23.17
CA SER A 54 6.91 5.67 -22.72
C SER A 54 5.74 6.66 -22.80
N GLU A 55 4.61 6.28 -23.38
CA GLU A 55 3.35 7.04 -23.31
C GLU A 55 2.69 6.91 -21.94
N TYR A 56 3.04 5.88 -21.16
CA TYR A 56 2.40 5.52 -19.89
C TYR A 56 3.33 5.64 -18.67
N THR A 57 4.63 5.51 -18.87
CA THR A 57 5.62 5.59 -17.79
C THR A 57 6.97 6.10 -18.30
N SER A 58 7.74 6.72 -17.40
CA SER A 58 9.16 7.05 -17.61
C SER A 58 10.10 5.92 -17.19
N ASP A 59 9.59 4.88 -16.52
CA ASP A 59 10.38 3.79 -15.98
C ASP A 59 10.70 2.75 -17.06
N ASP A 60 11.87 2.13 -16.94
CA ASP A 60 12.24 0.99 -17.79
C ASP A 60 11.44 -0.24 -17.38
N LEU A 61 10.65 -0.77 -18.31
CA LEU A 61 9.84 -1.95 -18.06
C LEU A 61 10.58 -3.25 -18.39
N ALA A 62 10.57 -4.18 -17.46
CA ALA A 62 11.00 -5.54 -17.74
C ALA A 62 10.07 -6.19 -18.78
N SER A 63 10.60 -7.14 -19.59
CA SER A 63 9.77 -7.92 -20.51
C SER A 63 8.65 -8.63 -19.75
N ASN A 64 7.46 -8.69 -20.33
CA ASN A 64 6.22 -9.20 -19.75
C ASN A 64 5.59 -8.33 -18.66
N SER A 65 6.04 -7.10 -18.48
CA SER A 65 5.31 -6.09 -17.71
C SER A 65 3.96 -5.78 -18.36
N LEU A 66 3.01 -5.31 -17.54
CA LEU A 66 1.66 -5.00 -18.00
C LEU A 66 1.37 -3.50 -17.88
N ILE A 67 0.57 -2.99 -18.80
CA ILE A 67 -0.01 -1.64 -18.75
C ILE A 67 -1.52 -1.80 -18.83
N VAL A 68 -2.21 -1.42 -17.77
CA VAL A 68 -3.67 -1.47 -17.66
C VAL A 68 -4.22 -0.08 -17.91
N VAL A 69 -5.18 0.06 -18.83
CA VAL A 69 -5.68 1.37 -19.28
C VAL A 69 -7.20 1.39 -19.29
N CYS A 70 -7.79 2.47 -18.77
CA CYS A 70 -9.21 2.77 -18.87
C CYS A 70 -9.41 4.29 -19.11
N GLY A 71 -9.83 4.69 -20.29
CA GLY A 71 -9.88 6.11 -20.69
C GLY A 71 -8.51 6.77 -20.56
N ASP A 72 -8.43 7.86 -19.81
CA ASP A 72 -7.17 8.61 -19.58
C ASP A 72 -6.33 8.08 -18.41
N ARG A 73 -6.82 7.06 -17.70
CA ARG A 73 -6.12 6.48 -16.55
C ARG A 73 -5.37 5.23 -16.93
N ASN A 74 -4.18 5.10 -16.39
CA ASN A 74 -3.37 3.90 -16.55
C ASN A 74 -2.69 3.48 -15.24
N LYS A 75 -2.34 2.20 -15.15
CA LYS A 75 -1.50 1.64 -14.09
C LYS A 75 -0.54 0.65 -14.73
N VAL A 76 0.73 0.86 -14.44
CA VAL A 76 1.80 -0.05 -14.85
C VAL A 76 2.02 -1.10 -13.77
N ILE A 77 2.23 -2.34 -14.18
CA ILE A 77 2.63 -3.47 -13.33
C ILE A 77 3.93 -3.99 -13.89
N ASN A 78 5.04 -3.78 -13.17
CA ASN A 78 6.31 -4.35 -13.59
C ASN A 78 6.28 -5.88 -13.42
N TYR A 79 6.97 -6.61 -14.31
CA TYR A 79 7.03 -8.08 -14.25
C TYR A 79 7.46 -8.59 -12.88
N ASN A 80 8.45 -7.94 -12.27
CA ASN A 80 8.98 -8.35 -10.97
C ASN A 80 7.97 -8.17 -9.83
N ASP A 81 7.04 -7.22 -9.94
CA ASP A 81 6.03 -6.94 -8.90
C ASP A 81 4.94 -8.04 -8.85
N MET A 82 4.87 -8.87 -9.88
CA MET A 82 3.97 -10.03 -9.91
C MET A 82 4.53 -11.25 -9.16
N TYR A 83 5.78 -11.19 -8.68
CA TYR A 83 6.43 -12.29 -7.99
C TYR A 83 6.83 -11.91 -6.57
N SER A 84 6.37 -12.67 -5.60
CA SER A 84 6.83 -12.54 -4.22
C SER A 84 8.19 -13.22 -4.08
N THR A 85 9.13 -12.56 -3.44
CA THR A 85 10.46 -13.09 -3.18
C THR A 85 10.75 -13.09 -1.68
N SER A 86 11.54 -14.06 -1.22
CA SER A 86 12.12 -14.02 0.12
C SER A 86 13.63 -14.14 0.06
N VAL A 87 14.29 -13.49 1.02
CA VAL A 87 15.75 -13.57 1.17
C VAL A 87 16.07 -14.56 2.28
N ASP A 88 16.88 -15.58 1.97
CA ASP A 88 17.50 -16.40 2.99
C ASP A 88 18.66 -15.61 3.62
N TYR A 89 18.47 -15.15 4.84
CA TYR A 89 19.46 -14.33 5.55
C TYR A 89 20.76 -15.08 5.90
N ASN A 90 20.81 -16.42 5.76
CA ASN A 90 22.03 -17.21 5.96
C ASN A 90 22.90 -17.26 4.70
N THR A 91 22.26 -17.31 3.54
CA THR A 91 22.94 -17.43 2.23
C THR A 91 22.89 -16.16 1.40
N TRP A 92 22.08 -15.17 1.79
CA TRP A 92 21.74 -13.95 1.05
C TRP A 92 21.17 -14.25 -0.35
N GLN A 93 20.61 -15.44 -0.54
CA GLN A 93 19.97 -15.80 -1.79
C GLN A 93 18.49 -15.38 -1.77
N GLN A 94 18.11 -14.70 -2.83
CA GLN A 94 16.70 -14.36 -3.08
C GLN A 94 16.05 -15.50 -3.83
N THR A 95 14.91 -15.98 -3.30
CA THR A 95 14.11 -17.04 -3.92
C THR A 95 12.69 -16.55 -4.17
N THR A 96 12.12 -16.89 -5.32
CA THR A 96 10.72 -16.62 -5.61
C THR A 96 9.85 -17.57 -4.78
N THR A 97 8.93 -16.99 -3.99
CA THR A 97 8.06 -17.73 -3.07
C THR A 97 6.60 -17.77 -3.52
N GLY A 98 6.20 -16.93 -4.47
CA GLY A 98 4.85 -16.89 -4.96
C GLY A 98 4.68 -16.08 -6.24
N PHE A 99 3.50 -16.23 -6.86
CA PHE A 99 3.05 -15.43 -8.00
C PHE A 99 1.75 -14.74 -7.63
N ASP A 100 1.74 -13.41 -7.66
CA ASP A 100 0.60 -12.56 -7.30
C ASP A 100 0.06 -11.75 -8.48
N GLY A 101 0.17 -12.28 -9.68
CA GLY A 101 -0.32 -11.63 -10.90
C GLY A 101 -1.81 -11.31 -10.84
N GLU A 102 -2.62 -12.18 -10.19
CA GLU A 102 -4.06 -11.93 -10.01
C GLU A 102 -4.31 -10.71 -9.11
N GLY A 103 -3.62 -10.60 -7.98
CA GLY A 103 -3.73 -9.47 -7.07
C GLY A 103 -3.35 -8.16 -7.75
N GLN A 104 -2.21 -8.13 -8.43
CA GLN A 104 -1.71 -6.96 -9.16
C GLN A 104 -2.66 -6.50 -10.27
N ILE A 105 -3.12 -7.42 -11.12
CA ILE A 105 -4.02 -7.10 -12.24
C ILE A 105 -5.38 -6.63 -11.71
N THR A 106 -5.94 -7.31 -10.71
CA THR A 106 -7.24 -6.93 -10.13
C THR A 106 -7.17 -5.55 -9.46
N SER A 107 -6.09 -5.27 -8.74
CA SER A 107 -5.82 -3.96 -8.16
C SER A 107 -5.71 -2.87 -9.23
N ALA A 108 -4.93 -3.13 -10.28
CA ALA A 108 -4.76 -2.18 -11.37
C ALA A 108 -6.09 -1.88 -12.10
N ILE A 109 -6.92 -2.90 -12.34
CA ILE A 109 -8.27 -2.70 -12.90
C ILE A 109 -9.10 -1.82 -11.97
N GLY A 110 -9.11 -2.10 -10.67
CA GLY A 110 -9.80 -1.28 -9.66
C GLY A 110 -9.32 0.17 -9.67
N TYR A 111 -8.01 0.39 -9.77
CA TYR A 111 -7.41 1.72 -9.87
C TYR A 111 -7.90 2.50 -11.08
N VAL A 112 -7.77 1.93 -12.28
CA VAL A 112 -8.08 2.67 -13.51
C VAL A 112 -9.57 2.91 -13.72
N THR A 113 -10.43 2.11 -13.09
CA THR A 113 -11.90 2.22 -13.21
C THR A 113 -12.55 3.02 -12.08
N SER A 114 -11.85 3.24 -10.95
CA SER A 114 -12.37 4.00 -9.82
C SER A 114 -12.39 5.50 -10.13
N GLU A 115 -13.47 6.18 -9.78
CA GLU A 115 -13.57 7.65 -9.93
C GLU A 115 -12.94 8.38 -8.75
N ASN A 116 -13.05 7.80 -7.56
CA ASN A 116 -12.47 8.33 -6.34
C ASN A 116 -11.67 7.21 -5.66
N LEU A 117 -10.39 7.47 -5.42
CA LEU A 117 -9.55 6.61 -4.60
C LEU A 117 -9.59 7.11 -3.15
N PRO A 118 -9.64 6.20 -2.17
CA PRO A 118 -9.48 6.59 -0.77
C PRO A 118 -8.13 7.29 -0.57
N ILE A 119 -8.12 8.32 0.26
CA ILE A 119 -6.94 9.10 0.58
C ILE A 119 -6.58 8.89 2.05
N MET A 120 -5.34 8.45 2.28
CA MET A 120 -4.74 8.33 3.59
C MET A 120 -3.76 9.47 3.80
N TYR A 121 -3.98 10.28 4.82
CA TYR A 121 -3.04 11.32 5.20
C TYR A 121 -2.12 10.83 6.31
N THR A 122 -0.81 10.99 6.12
CA THR A 122 0.21 10.68 7.13
C THR A 122 0.60 11.95 7.87
N LEU A 123 0.40 11.97 9.20
CA LEU A 123 0.80 13.10 10.02
C LEU A 123 2.32 13.26 10.00
N SER A 124 2.79 14.51 9.95
CA SER A 124 4.19 14.87 9.93
C SER A 124 4.44 16.14 10.74
N GLY A 125 5.65 16.33 11.23
CA GLY A 125 6.06 17.50 12.00
C GLY A 125 6.47 17.20 13.44
N HIS A 126 6.24 15.97 13.94
CA HIS A 126 6.49 15.58 15.33
C HIS A 126 7.51 14.43 15.44
N GLY A 127 8.37 14.28 14.42
CA GLY A 127 9.39 13.23 14.36
C GLY A 127 8.81 11.85 14.14
N GLU A 128 7.70 11.77 13.42
CA GLU A 128 7.07 10.54 12.98
C GLU A 128 8.05 9.70 12.17
N LYS A 129 7.89 8.39 12.24
CA LYS A 129 8.67 7.47 11.42
C LYS A 129 8.12 7.39 10.01
N ASP A 130 9.01 7.35 9.04
CA ASP A 130 8.63 7.02 7.66
C ASP A 130 8.02 5.62 7.59
N LEU A 131 7.01 5.48 6.76
CA LEU A 131 6.48 4.16 6.43
C LEU A 131 7.54 3.35 5.67
N ASP A 132 7.67 2.09 6.03
CA ASP A 132 8.47 1.15 5.25
C ASP A 132 7.99 1.08 3.80
N SER A 133 8.93 0.91 2.86
CA SER A 133 8.62 0.89 1.44
C SER A 133 7.63 -0.21 1.07
N SER A 134 7.81 -1.41 1.65
CA SER A 134 6.91 -2.53 1.37
C SER A 134 5.49 -2.27 1.88
N PHE A 135 5.35 -1.61 3.03
CA PHE A 135 4.04 -1.23 3.56
C PHE A 135 3.38 -0.13 2.73
N LYS A 136 4.15 0.86 2.23
CA LYS A 136 3.65 1.85 1.26
C LYS A 136 3.15 1.18 -0.02
N GLU A 137 3.91 0.23 -0.55
CA GLU A 137 3.52 -0.54 -1.74
C GLU A 137 2.22 -1.33 -1.51
N ASP A 138 2.03 -1.96 -0.35
CA ASP A 138 0.81 -2.67 -0.01
C ASP A 138 -0.41 -1.74 0.08
N ILE A 139 -0.25 -0.54 0.66
CA ILE A 139 -1.30 0.49 0.70
C ILE A 139 -1.65 0.94 -0.72
N GLN A 140 -0.65 1.23 -1.55
CA GLN A 140 -0.84 1.64 -2.95
C GLN A 140 -1.45 0.52 -3.80
N LYS A 141 -1.11 -0.74 -3.51
CA LYS A 141 -1.72 -1.92 -4.12
C LYS A 141 -3.20 -2.07 -3.72
N ALA A 142 -3.57 -1.63 -2.51
CA ALA A 142 -4.96 -1.52 -2.10
C ALA A 142 -5.70 -0.32 -2.75
N ASN A 143 -5.03 0.42 -3.64
CA ASN A 143 -5.55 1.62 -4.32
C ASN A 143 -5.92 2.75 -3.36
N ILE A 144 -5.13 2.93 -2.31
CA ILE A 144 -5.23 4.03 -1.36
C ILE A 144 -4.11 5.03 -1.69
N ASP A 145 -4.48 6.27 -1.92
CA ASP A 145 -3.53 7.38 -2.12
C ASP A 145 -2.93 7.77 -0.77
N ILE A 146 -1.61 8.03 -0.73
CA ILE A 146 -0.92 8.47 0.48
C ILE A 146 -0.49 9.90 0.28
N LYS A 147 -0.87 10.80 1.19
CA LYS A 147 -0.47 12.21 1.20
C LYS A 147 0.10 12.58 2.57
N ASP A 148 1.13 13.41 2.58
CA ASP A 148 1.66 13.97 3.82
C ASP A 148 0.74 15.09 4.35
N LEU A 149 0.59 15.17 5.66
CA LEU A 149 -0.18 16.19 6.36
C LEU A 149 0.65 16.81 7.48
N ASN A 150 0.88 18.10 7.40
CA ASN A 150 1.42 18.87 8.51
C ASN A 150 0.33 19.81 9.04
N LEU A 151 -0.25 19.46 10.19
CA LEU A 151 -1.37 20.21 10.78
C LEU A 151 -0.99 21.61 11.21
N LEU A 152 0.28 21.86 11.55
CA LEU A 152 0.76 23.23 11.87
C LEU A 152 0.65 24.17 10.68
N THR A 153 0.76 23.67 9.46
CA THR A 153 0.68 24.47 8.24
C THR A 153 -0.70 24.44 7.61
N GLU A 154 -1.38 23.31 7.64
CA GLU A 154 -2.70 23.13 7.02
C GLU A 154 -3.85 23.60 7.93
N GLY A 155 -3.64 23.58 9.25
CA GLY A 155 -4.59 24.05 10.26
C GLY A 155 -5.79 23.16 10.49
N LYS A 156 -6.03 22.13 9.66
CA LYS A 156 -7.10 21.13 9.85
C LYS A 156 -6.78 19.83 9.09
N VAL A 157 -7.44 18.76 9.47
CA VAL A 157 -7.45 17.54 8.64
C VAL A 157 -8.27 17.81 7.37
N PRO A 158 -7.75 17.53 6.16
CA PRO A 158 -8.46 17.79 4.92
C PRO A 158 -9.81 17.05 4.83
N ASP A 159 -10.80 17.71 4.20
CA ASP A 159 -12.16 17.17 4.09
C ASP A 159 -12.23 15.90 3.19
N ASP A 160 -11.20 15.66 2.36
CA ASP A 160 -11.05 14.49 1.52
C ASP A 160 -10.26 13.34 2.19
N ALA A 161 -9.96 13.47 3.50
CA ALA A 161 -9.26 12.42 4.25
C ALA A 161 -10.19 11.24 4.57
N ASP A 162 -9.93 10.09 3.99
CA ASP A 162 -10.62 8.85 4.34
C ASP A 162 -10.00 8.16 5.56
N CYS A 163 -8.71 8.40 5.81
CA CYS A 163 -7.99 7.90 6.96
C CYS A 163 -6.83 8.84 7.32
N LEU A 164 -6.64 9.07 8.63
CA LEU A 164 -5.46 9.71 9.19
C LEU A 164 -4.52 8.65 9.74
N MET A 165 -3.25 8.66 9.32
CA MET A 165 -2.22 7.77 9.84
C MET A 165 -1.22 8.56 10.69
N ILE A 166 -0.96 8.10 11.90
CA ILE A 166 0.04 8.67 12.81
C ILE A 166 1.07 7.58 13.15
N VAL A 167 2.34 7.81 12.81
CA VAL A 167 3.37 6.77 12.90
C VAL A 167 4.42 7.12 13.94
N SER A 168 4.18 6.73 15.17
CA SER A 168 5.15 6.80 16.27
C SER A 168 5.81 8.17 16.42
N PRO A 169 5.05 9.23 16.71
CA PRO A 169 5.61 10.56 16.96
C PRO A 169 6.59 10.51 18.12
N THR A 170 7.67 11.28 18.03
CA THR A 170 8.72 11.38 19.06
C THR A 170 8.65 12.69 19.85
N SER A 171 7.93 13.69 19.35
CA SER A 171 7.56 14.92 20.07
C SER A 171 6.05 15.10 20.09
N ASP A 172 5.55 15.84 21.08
CA ASP A 172 4.12 16.00 21.29
C ASP A 172 3.49 16.91 20.21
N ILE A 173 2.25 16.63 19.89
CA ILE A 173 1.40 17.50 19.07
C ILE A 173 0.94 18.71 19.90
N SER A 174 0.59 19.81 19.26
CA SER A 174 0.03 20.97 19.94
C SER A 174 -1.41 20.73 20.43
N GLU A 175 -1.90 21.63 21.28
CA GLU A 175 -3.29 21.58 21.77
C GLU A 175 -4.29 21.78 20.62
N GLU A 176 -3.93 22.64 19.65
CA GLU A 176 -4.72 22.90 18.46
C GLU A 176 -4.79 21.66 17.56
N GLU A 177 -3.66 21.02 17.30
CA GLU A 177 -3.60 19.79 16.49
C GLU A 177 -4.37 18.63 17.14
N LYS A 178 -4.27 18.48 18.45
CA LYS A 178 -5.08 17.52 19.20
C LYS A 178 -6.57 17.77 18.97
N THR A 179 -7.00 19.01 19.03
CA THR A 179 -8.41 19.39 18.82
C THR A 179 -8.86 19.03 17.42
N GLU A 180 -8.08 19.38 16.39
CA GLU A 180 -8.38 19.08 14.99
C GLU A 180 -8.46 17.55 14.74
N ILE A 181 -7.55 16.77 15.34
CA ILE A 181 -7.58 15.30 15.24
C ILE A 181 -8.85 14.74 15.88
N LEU A 182 -9.20 15.22 17.09
CA LEU A 182 -10.40 14.77 17.79
C LEU A 182 -11.68 15.16 17.03
N ASP A 183 -11.77 16.37 16.53
CA ASP A 183 -12.91 16.86 15.75
C ASP A 183 -13.10 16.02 14.47
N TYR A 184 -12.01 15.70 13.76
CA TYR A 184 -12.04 14.81 12.61
C TYR A 184 -12.58 13.41 12.99
N LEU A 185 -12.09 12.84 14.10
CA LEU A 185 -12.49 11.50 14.55
C LEU A 185 -13.94 11.50 15.05
N GLU A 186 -14.39 12.54 15.76
CA GLU A 186 -15.79 12.69 16.22
C GLU A 186 -16.77 12.87 15.07
N ALA A 187 -16.32 13.49 13.97
CA ALA A 187 -17.09 13.60 12.74
C ALA A 187 -17.22 12.25 11.97
N GLY A 188 -16.61 11.18 12.48
CA GLY A 188 -16.64 9.85 11.89
C GLY A 188 -15.42 9.52 11.02
N GLY A 189 -14.39 10.33 11.09
CA GLY A 189 -13.08 10.06 10.49
C GLY A 189 -12.46 8.77 11.04
N LYS A 190 -11.54 8.19 10.27
CA LYS A 190 -10.86 6.94 10.64
C LYS A 190 -9.38 7.24 10.89
N ALA A 191 -8.79 6.58 11.87
CA ALA A 191 -7.37 6.69 12.10
C ALA A 191 -6.69 5.34 12.24
N MET A 192 -5.44 5.28 11.79
CA MET A 192 -4.50 4.21 12.08
C MET A 192 -3.33 4.82 12.85
N ILE A 193 -3.17 4.43 14.10
CA ILE A 193 -2.19 5.02 15.00
C ILE A 193 -1.21 3.96 15.45
N PHE A 194 0.06 4.21 15.19
CA PHE A 194 1.18 3.43 15.72
C PHE A 194 1.85 4.24 16.81
N SER A 195 2.17 3.59 17.92
CA SER A 195 2.90 4.18 19.04
C SER A 195 4.12 3.32 19.34
N ASP A 196 5.26 3.95 19.48
CA ASP A 196 6.52 3.29 19.87
C ASP A 196 7.03 3.91 21.18
N TYR A 197 8.10 3.33 21.71
CA TYR A 197 8.78 3.88 22.87
C TYR A 197 9.39 5.24 22.52
N THR A 198 9.12 6.24 23.37
CA THR A 198 9.81 7.54 23.36
C THR A 198 10.20 7.90 24.79
N GLN A 199 11.27 8.71 24.94
CA GLN A 199 11.67 9.24 26.23
C GLN A 199 10.90 10.51 26.60
N ASP A 200 10.30 11.16 25.61
CA ASP A 200 9.55 12.39 25.81
C ASP A 200 8.10 12.10 26.21
N ASP A 201 7.56 12.94 27.07
CA ASP A 201 6.14 12.92 27.40
C ASP A 201 5.35 13.51 26.24
N LEU A 202 4.27 12.85 25.84
CA LEU A 202 3.39 13.26 24.74
C LEU A 202 1.95 13.45 25.25
N PRO A 203 1.68 14.43 26.14
CA PRO A 203 0.39 14.54 26.83
C PRO A 203 -0.78 14.81 25.89
N ASN A 204 -0.61 15.58 24.81
CA ASN A 204 -1.68 15.84 23.85
C ASN A 204 -1.94 14.62 22.95
N PHE A 205 -0.89 13.94 22.49
CA PHE A 205 -1.03 12.70 21.75
C PHE A 205 -1.67 11.61 22.64
N ASP A 206 -1.27 11.50 23.91
CA ASP A 206 -1.89 10.57 24.86
C ASP A 206 -3.36 10.88 25.08
N ALA A 207 -3.75 12.17 25.13
CA ALA A 207 -5.15 12.55 25.28
C ALA A 207 -6.01 12.11 24.07
N VAL A 208 -5.47 12.10 22.84
CA VAL A 208 -6.17 11.52 21.68
C VAL A 208 -6.44 10.05 21.89
N LEU A 209 -5.46 9.28 22.36
CA LEU A 209 -5.62 7.85 22.66
C LEU A 209 -6.60 7.60 23.83
N GLU A 210 -6.48 8.38 24.90
CA GLU A 210 -7.33 8.26 26.09
C GLU A 210 -8.81 8.56 25.79
N ASN A 211 -9.09 9.41 24.80
CA ASN A 211 -10.46 9.67 24.34
C ASN A 211 -11.16 8.39 23.82
N TYR A 212 -10.37 7.42 23.36
CA TYR A 212 -10.85 6.10 22.90
C TYR A 212 -10.54 4.97 23.91
N GLY A 213 -10.18 5.32 25.15
CA GLY A 213 -9.94 4.35 26.22
C GLY A 213 -8.61 3.61 26.11
N VAL A 214 -7.68 4.09 25.28
CA VAL A 214 -6.33 3.52 25.12
C VAL A 214 -5.34 4.37 25.94
N LYS A 215 -4.53 3.71 26.79
CA LYS A 215 -3.49 4.36 27.57
C LYS A 215 -2.14 3.74 27.29
N ARG A 216 -1.16 4.57 26.95
CA ARG A 216 0.22 4.11 26.86
C ARG A 216 0.76 3.82 28.24
N ALA A 217 1.38 2.66 28.43
CA ALA A 217 2.07 2.31 29.67
C ALA A 217 3.55 2.68 29.56
N ALA A 218 4.12 3.16 30.67
CA ALA A 218 5.56 3.41 30.71
C ALA A 218 6.35 2.09 30.66
N GLY A 219 7.44 2.08 29.88
CA GLY A 219 8.36 0.96 29.83
C GLY A 219 8.38 0.26 28.46
N ILE A 220 9.13 -0.83 28.41
CA ILE A 220 9.33 -1.66 27.21
C ILE A 220 8.83 -3.07 27.52
N VAL A 221 8.07 -3.66 26.60
CA VAL A 221 7.61 -5.04 26.71
C VAL A 221 8.72 -5.98 26.24
N PHE A 222 9.02 -7.00 27.08
CA PHE A 222 9.95 -8.06 26.72
C PHE A 222 9.21 -9.36 26.48
N GLY A 223 9.53 -10.04 25.37
CA GLY A 223 9.06 -11.40 25.10
C GLY A 223 9.66 -12.40 26.10
N GLY A 224 8.81 -13.10 26.84
CA GLY A 224 9.23 -14.15 27.77
C GLY A 224 9.56 -15.49 27.10
N ASP A 225 9.26 -15.64 25.81
CA ASP A 225 9.41 -16.87 25.06
C ASP A 225 10.19 -16.59 23.76
N SER A 226 11.27 -17.33 23.53
CA SER A 226 12.14 -17.19 22.37
C SER A 226 11.46 -17.45 21.02
N GLN A 227 10.26 -18.03 21.01
CA GLN A 227 9.46 -18.21 19.80
C GLN A 227 8.67 -16.95 19.40
N HIS A 228 8.57 -15.97 20.31
CA HIS A 228 7.81 -14.75 20.12
C HIS A 228 8.68 -13.49 20.07
N TYR A 229 9.98 -13.63 19.83
CA TYR A 229 10.84 -12.51 19.53
C TYR A 229 11.89 -12.85 18.46
N GLY A 230 12.28 -11.83 17.68
CA GLY A 230 13.25 -11.95 16.59
C GLY A 230 14.67 -11.56 17.01
N MET A 231 15.65 -11.87 16.15
CA MET A 231 17.06 -11.45 16.26
C MET A 231 17.73 -11.76 17.62
N GLN A 232 17.24 -12.75 18.37
CA GLN A 232 17.68 -13.07 19.75
C GLN A 232 17.53 -11.87 20.72
N MET A 233 16.69 -10.91 20.39
CA MET A 233 16.45 -9.71 21.19
C MET A 233 15.02 -9.72 21.74
N PRO A 234 14.80 -9.89 23.05
CA PRO A 234 13.46 -10.06 23.64
C PRO A 234 12.50 -8.87 23.45
N TYR A 235 13.00 -7.71 23.07
CA TYR A 235 12.19 -6.52 22.76
C TYR A 235 11.75 -6.44 21.28
N TYR A 236 12.29 -7.29 20.40
CA TYR A 236 11.78 -7.46 19.03
C TYR A 236 10.66 -8.49 19.02
N LEU A 237 9.48 -8.07 19.42
CA LEU A 237 8.34 -8.96 19.56
C LEU A 237 7.84 -9.44 18.17
N VAL A 238 7.58 -10.74 18.09
CA VAL A 238 6.90 -11.37 16.95
C VAL A 238 5.57 -11.93 17.45
N PRO A 239 4.50 -11.12 17.44
CA PRO A 239 3.20 -11.55 17.94
C PRO A 239 2.59 -12.59 17.00
N THR A 240 1.82 -13.52 17.58
CA THR A 240 0.98 -14.41 16.78
C THR A 240 -0.22 -13.63 16.24
N VAL A 241 -0.34 -13.54 14.94
CA VAL A 241 -1.49 -12.90 14.28
C VAL A 241 -2.63 -13.90 14.15
N ASN A 242 -3.83 -13.53 14.58
CA ASN A 242 -5.02 -14.33 14.36
C ASN A 242 -5.54 -14.09 12.94
N SER A 243 -5.27 -15.03 12.04
CA SER A 243 -5.68 -14.93 10.63
C SER A 243 -7.18 -15.14 10.38
N ARG A 244 -7.99 -15.33 11.43
CA ARG A 244 -9.44 -15.53 11.29
C ARG A 244 -10.23 -14.22 11.18
N ASP A 245 -9.59 -13.09 11.51
CA ASP A 245 -10.22 -11.76 11.51
C ASP A 245 -9.69 -10.87 10.37
N ALA A 246 -9.02 -11.45 9.36
CA ALA A 246 -8.49 -10.78 8.18
C ALA A 246 -9.38 -11.03 6.94
#